data_f1d4f96827f3696f6f76e68e75f86de5
#
_entry.id   f1d4f96827f3696f6f76e68e75f86de5
#
_cell.length_a   1.000
_cell.length_b   1.000
_cell.length_c   1.000
_cell.angle_alpha   90.00
_cell.angle_beta   90.00
_cell.angle_gamma   90.00
#
_symmetry.space_group_name_H-M   'P 1'
#
loop_
_entity.id
_entity.type
_entity.pdbx_description
1 polymer ?
#
loop_
_entity_poly.entity_id
_entity_poly.type
_entity_poly.pdbx_seq_one_letter_code
_entity_poly.pdbx_strand_id
1 'polypeptide(L)'
;MHRLKHGLLQAAGWLFYLSLLGALAAALPTSIFDSQSKNFIFLIGAVGIWRYSMGATHFVRGMIFLYIVYPHLRRKVRKLGKSADPSHVFLMVTSFRIDALTTAQVYSSVIREAIECGFPTTVVCSLVEMSDELLVKAMWEKANPPEHVKLDFVRIAGTGKRDGLAFGFRAISRHMPDDRAVVAVIDGDTVLAEGVVRKTVPWFQLFGNVGGLTTNEFCEVRGGYIMSEWHKLRFAQRHINMCSMALSKRVLTMTGRMSVFRATVVTDPEFIADVESDSLHHWRLGTFKFLTGDDKSSWFSLMRLGYDTFYVPDAAINTVEHPPEKSFLKASRKLMYRWYGNNLRQNSRALGLGMRRLGLFTSIVLFDQRVSMWTSILGLTVAIIASFKYGGQFILMYLLWIGITRLILTILLSLSGHKIGPAYPIILYYNQIVGALMKIYVFFRLDRQSWTRQDTKLSRDMASFQGWFNTWSSRTMTFSAGTIFVAVLLTMV
;
A
#
# COMPACT_ATOMS: atom_id res chain seq x y z
N MET A 1 -18.70 4.69 29.50
CA MET A 1 -17.45 4.58 30.27
C MET A 1 -16.21 4.28 29.40
N HIS A 2 -16.23 3.31 28.48
CA HIS A 2 -15.10 2.97 27.62
C HIS A 2 -14.65 4.12 26.68
N ARG A 3 -15.60 4.84 26.05
CA ARG A 3 -15.30 5.99 25.16
C ARG A 3 -14.67 7.16 25.91
N LEU A 4 -15.10 7.44 27.15
CA LEU A 4 -14.57 8.52 27.97
C LEU A 4 -13.12 8.23 28.40
N LYS A 5 -12.82 7.01 28.85
CA LYS A 5 -11.46 6.57 29.18
C LYS A 5 -10.52 6.66 27.99
N HIS A 6 -11.00 6.27 26.79
CA HIS A 6 -10.22 6.39 25.57
C HIS A 6 -9.93 7.86 25.22
N GLY A 7 -10.91 8.75 25.32
CA GLY A 7 -10.72 10.20 25.10
C GLY A 7 -9.69 10.82 26.05
N LEU A 8 -9.76 10.47 27.34
CA LEU A 8 -8.79 10.94 28.35
C LEU A 8 -7.37 10.46 28.06
N LEU A 9 -7.19 9.19 27.67
CA LEU A 9 -5.87 8.66 27.30
C LEU A 9 -5.30 9.36 26.05
N GLN A 10 -6.13 9.67 25.06
CA GLN A 10 -5.71 10.43 23.89
C GLN A 10 -5.28 11.86 24.28
N ALA A 11 -6.06 12.55 25.09
CA ALA A 11 -5.73 13.89 25.59
C ALA A 11 -4.41 13.90 26.39
N ALA A 12 -4.25 12.95 27.32
CA ALA A 12 -3.01 12.80 28.07
C ALA A 12 -1.79 12.54 27.18
N GLY A 13 -1.96 11.70 26.13
CA GLY A 13 -0.91 11.44 25.15
C GLY A 13 -0.50 12.69 24.36
N TRP A 14 -1.46 13.52 23.95
CA TRP A 14 -1.16 14.80 23.28
C TRP A 14 -0.47 15.80 24.23
N LEU A 15 -0.94 15.92 25.47
CA LEU A 15 -0.30 16.78 26.47
C LEU A 15 1.13 16.35 26.72
N PHE A 16 1.38 15.06 26.90
CA PHE A 16 2.75 14.53 27.07
C PHE A 16 3.63 14.87 25.87
N TYR A 17 3.13 14.68 24.63
CA TYR A 17 3.91 14.98 23.43
C TYR A 17 4.25 16.47 23.32
N LEU A 18 3.30 17.36 23.56
CA LEU A 18 3.51 18.81 23.52
C LEU A 18 4.45 19.28 24.62
N SER A 19 4.35 18.70 25.83
CA SER A 19 5.26 18.98 26.95
C SER A 19 6.70 18.56 26.61
N LEU A 20 6.87 17.42 25.94
CA LEU A 20 8.19 16.96 25.48
C LEU A 20 8.79 17.93 24.45
N LEU A 21 8.01 18.43 23.49
CA LEU A 21 8.47 19.43 22.53
C LEU A 21 8.85 20.74 23.22
N GLY A 22 8.06 21.19 24.19
CA GLY A 22 8.38 22.38 25.00
C GLY A 22 9.68 22.24 25.81
N ALA A 23 9.89 21.09 26.44
CA ALA A 23 11.13 20.79 27.17
C ALA A 23 12.35 20.75 26.24
N LEU A 24 12.23 20.14 25.04
CA LEU A 24 13.29 20.14 24.04
C LEU A 24 13.62 21.56 23.55
N ALA A 25 12.61 22.40 23.32
CA ALA A 25 12.80 23.78 22.89
C ALA A 25 13.50 24.62 24.00
N ALA A 26 13.09 24.42 25.24
CA ALA A 26 13.68 25.12 26.40
C ALA A 26 15.14 24.69 26.67
N ALA A 27 15.50 23.47 26.31
CA ALA A 27 16.88 22.97 26.50
C ALA A 27 17.87 23.45 25.42
N LEU A 28 17.39 24.13 24.34
CA LEU A 28 18.25 24.62 23.29
C LEU A 28 18.73 26.05 23.53
N PRO A 29 20.02 26.36 23.21
CA PRO A 29 20.51 27.74 23.23
C PRO A 29 19.73 28.61 22.22
N THR A 30 19.39 29.83 22.62
CA THR A 30 18.62 30.79 21.79
C THR A 30 19.30 31.12 20.47
N SER A 31 20.64 31.10 20.42
CA SER A 31 21.44 31.31 19.20
C SER A 31 21.19 30.29 18.07
N ILE A 32 20.63 29.12 18.38
CA ILE A 32 20.30 28.09 17.36
C ILE A 32 19.08 28.51 16.54
N PHE A 33 18.21 29.36 17.06
CA PHE A 33 17.03 29.86 16.38
C PHE A 33 17.32 31.06 15.48
N ASP A 34 18.56 31.54 15.44
CA ASP A 34 18.97 32.58 14.48
C ASP A 34 18.95 32.03 13.07
N SER A 35 18.10 32.62 12.21
CA SER A 35 17.92 32.22 10.81
C SER A 35 19.16 32.43 9.93
N GLN A 36 20.09 33.26 10.39
CA GLN A 36 21.36 33.53 9.68
C GLN A 36 22.48 32.59 10.13
N SER A 37 22.24 31.74 11.13
CA SER A 37 23.27 30.78 11.55
C SER A 37 23.47 29.70 10.48
N LYS A 38 24.74 29.33 10.23
CA LYS A 38 25.09 28.21 9.33
C LYS A 38 24.41 26.90 9.75
N ASN A 39 24.13 26.73 11.03
CA ASN A 39 23.48 25.57 11.62
C ASN A 39 22.03 25.41 11.15
N PHE A 40 21.30 26.53 11.05
CA PHE A 40 19.92 26.54 10.55
C PHE A 40 19.85 26.15 9.06
N ILE A 41 20.70 26.74 8.23
CA ILE A 41 20.79 26.45 6.78
C ILE A 41 21.15 24.97 6.56
N PHE A 42 22.04 24.44 7.35
CA PHE A 42 22.50 23.05 7.27
C PHE A 42 21.37 22.05 7.56
N LEU A 43 20.51 22.32 8.53
CA LEU A 43 19.40 21.42 8.90
C LEU A 43 18.28 21.39 7.86
N ILE A 44 18.00 22.53 7.22
CA ILE A 44 16.92 22.67 6.24
C ILE A 44 17.37 22.25 4.83
N GLY A 45 18.62 22.33 4.50
CA GLY A 45 19.30 22.01 3.25
C GLY A 45 18.47 21.47 2.06
N ALA A 46 19.05 21.43 0.88
CA ALA A 46 18.38 21.08 -0.38
C ALA A 46 17.58 19.75 -0.30
N VAL A 47 18.07 18.76 0.45
CA VAL A 47 17.40 17.46 0.63
C VAL A 47 16.14 17.62 1.47
N GLY A 48 16.16 18.46 2.50
CA GLY A 48 14.97 18.78 3.30
C GLY A 48 13.91 19.46 2.44
N ILE A 49 14.30 20.48 1.67
CA ILE A 49 13.41 21.18 0.72
C ILE A 49 12.78 20.19 -0.25
N TRP A 50 13.57 19.30 -0.86
CA TRP A 50 13.04 18.26 -1.76
C TRP A 50 12.01 17.37 -1.07
N ARG A 51 12.32 16.85 0.13
CA ARG A 51 11.44 15.93 0.85
C ARG A 51 10.12 16.58 1.28
N TYR A 52 10.20 17.81 1.80
CA TYR A 52 9.00 18.55 2.21
C TYR A 52 8.18 19.03 1.01
N SER A 53 8.81 19.44 -0.10
CA SER A 53 8.11 19.78 -1.33
C SER A 53 7.36 18.60 -1.92
N MET A 54 7.96 17.42 -1.96
CA MET A 54 7.28 16.20 -2.43
C MET A 54 6.09 15.84 -1.52
N GLY A 55 6.28 15.91 -0.19
CA GLY A 55 5.18 15.71 0.76
C GLY A 55 4.04 16.72 0.60
N ALA A 56 4.37 17.99 0.49
CA ALA A 56 3.41 19.08 0.25
C ALA A 56 2.68 18.90 -1.08
N THR A 57 3.39 18.54 -2.15
CA THR A 57 2.81 18.28 -3.47
C THR A 57 1.79 17.15 -3.41
N HIS A 58 2.13 16.03 -2.77
CA HIS A 58 1.18 14.92 -2.58
C HIS A 58 -0.04 15.34 -1.75
N PHE A 59 0.17 16.11 -0.70
CA PHE A 59 -0.91 16.59 0.14
C PHE A 59 -1.84 17.53 -0.64
N VAL A 60 -1.30 18.58 -1.27
CA VAL A 60 -2.09 19.56 -2.04
C VAL A 60 -2.84 18.87 -3.18
N ARG A 61 -2.17 18.03 -3.97
CA ARG A 61 -2.82 17.26 -5.03
C ARG A 61 -3.91 16.33 -4.49
N GLY A 62 -3.66 15.70 -3.34
CA GLY A 62 -4.65 14.84 -2.66
C GLY A 62 -5.89 15.63 -2.24
N MET A 63 -5.73 16.81 -1.66
CA MET A 63 -6.84 17.68 -1.25
C MET A 63 -7.61 18.23 -2.46
N ILE A 64 -6.92 18.68 -3.52
CA ILE A 64 -7.56 19.10 -4.77
C ILE A 64 -8.40 17.96 -5.35
N PHE A 65 -7.86 16.74 -5.39
CA PHE A 65 -8.62 15.60 -5.86
C PHE A 65 -9.84 15.33 -4.98
N LEU A 66 -9.66 15.21 -3.68
CA LEU A 66 -10.70 14.79 -2.74
C LEU A 66 -11.87 15.79 -2.65
N TYR A 67 -11.56 17.08 -2.62
CA TYR A 67 -12.55 18.13 -2.34
C TYR A 67 -13.06 18.89 -3.58
N ILE A 68 -12.30 18.88 -4.68
CA ILE A 68 -12.67 19.63 -5.89
C ILE A 68 -12.98 18.68 -7.06
N VAL A 69 -11.98 17.88 -7.47
CA VAL A 69 -12.07 17.09 -8.70
C VAL A 69 -13.01 15.90 -8.54
N TYR A 70 -12.87 15.13 -7.46
CA TYR A 70 -13.67 13.93 -7.24
C TYR A 70 -15.17 14.22 -7.09
N PRO A 71 -15.64 15.21 -6.32
CA PRO A 71 -17.07 15.55 -6.25
C PRO A 71 -17.65 15.98 -7.59
N HIS A 72 -16.86 16.69 -8.42
CA HIS A 72 -17.27 17.04 -9.78
C HIS A 72 -17.41 15.80 -10.67
N LEU A 73 -16.43 14.92 -10.67
CA LEU A 73 -16.47 13.66 -11.42
C LEU A 73 -17.60 12.75 -10.92
N ARG A 74 -17.83 12.68 -9.61
CA ARG A 74 -18.90 11.88 -9.01
C ARG A 74 -20.29 12.36 -9.48
N ARG A 75 -20.47 13.68 -9.64
CA ARG A 75 -21.68 14.24 -10.24
C ARG A 75 -21.85 13.83 -11.70
N LYS A 76 -20.75 13.78 -12.48
CA LYS A 76 -20.78 13.29 -13.87
C LYS A 76 -21.20 11.82 -13.92
N VAL A 77 -20.61 10.97 -13.07
CA VAL A 77 -20.98 9.55 -12.96
C VAL A 77 -22.47 9.39 -12.66
N ARG A 78 -23.02 10.16 -11.69
CA ARG A 78 -24.44 10.10 -11.36
C ARG A 78 -25.35 10.48 -12.53
N LYS A 79 -24.91 11.41 -13.38
CA LYS A 79 -25.68 11.83 -14.58
C LYS A 79 -25.75 10.76 -15.66
N LEU A 80 -24.83 9.80 -15.67
CA LEU A 80 -24.89 8.67 -16.63
C LEU A 80 -26.09 7.75 -16.35
N GLY A 81 -26.56 7.69 -15.10
CA GLY A 81 -27.71 6.85 -14.74
C GLY A 81 -27.48 5.39 -15.15
N LYS A 82 -28.52 4.77 -15.72
CA LYS A 82 -28.47 3.38 -16.17
C LYS A 82 -27.46 3.09 -17.31
N SER A 83 -27.03 4.11 -18.05
CA SER A 83 -26.00 3.90 -19.08
C SER A 83 -24.63 3.52 -18.50
N ALA A 84 -24.41 3.79 -17.20
CA ALA A 84 -23.23 3.40 -16.47
C ALA A 84 -23.32 2.00 -15.84
N ASP A 85 -24.46 1.32 -15.94
CA ASP A 85 -24.65 -0.01 -15.38
C ASP A 85 -23.80 -1.04 -16.16
N PRO A 86 -23.12 -1.97 -15.47
CA PRO A 86 -22.37 -3.04 -16.12
C PRO A 86 -23.33 -4.05 -16.74
N SER A 87 -22.86 -4.79 -17.74
CA SER A 87 -23.58 -5.96 -18.24
C SER A 87 -23.54 -7.12 -17.24
N HIS A 88 -22.40 -7.27 -16.53
CA HIS A 88 -22.19 -8.29 -15.52
C HIS A 88 -21.13 -7.86 -14.51
N VAL A 89 -21.28 -8.30 -13.25
CA VAL A 89 -20.30 -8.10 -12.17
C VAL A 89 -19.79 -9.44 -11.70
N PHE A 90 -18.48 -9.63 -11.72
CA PHE A 90 -17.85 -10.79 -11.09
C PHE A 90 -17.21 -10.36 -9.76
N LEU A 91 -17.64 -10.94 -8.65
CA LEU A 91 -17.04 -10.75 -7.33
C LEU A 91 -16.15 -11.96 -7.03
N MET A 92 -14.85 -11.83 -7.34
CA MET A 92 -13.89 -12.91 -7.16
C MET A 92 -13.19 -12.80 -5.81
N VAL A 93 -13.44 -13.79 -4.93
CA VAL A 93 -12.81 -13.89 -3.61
C VAL A 93 -11.71 -14.94 -3.64
N THR A 94 -10.50 -14.55 -3.21
CA THR A 94 -9.38 -15.49 -3.06
C THR A 94 -9.13 -15.76 -1.59
N SER A 95 -9.39 -17.00 -1.13
CA SER A 95 -9.22 -17.40 0.28
C SER A 95 -8.20 -18.52 0.42
N PHE A 96 -7.30 -18.39 1.40
CA PHE A 96 -6.35 -19.43 1.76
C PHE A 96 -6.05 -19.39 3.26
N ARG A 97 -6.44 -20.46 3.97
CA ARG A 97 -6.20 -20.65 5.40
C ARG A 97 -6.59 -19.43 6.25
N ILE A 98 -7.77 -18.92 6.01
CA ILE A 98 -8.40 -17.88 6.81
C ILE A 98 -9.24 -18.57 7.88
N ASP A 99 -9.34 -17.98 9.09
CA ASP A 99 -10.22 -18.51 10.12
C ASP A 99 -11.71 -18.42 9.72
N ALA A 100 -12.51 -19.36 10.20
CA ALA A 100 -13.91 -19.50 9.80
C ALA A 100 -14.75 -18.26 10.10
N LEU A 101 -14.46 -17.52 11.17
CA LEU A 101 -15.18 -16.30 11.52
C LEU A 101 -14.90 -15.18 10.52
N THR A 102 -13.64 -14.97 10.18
CA THR A 102 -13.24 -13.99 9.15
C THR A 102 -13.82 -14.39 7.79
N THR A 103 -13.73 -15.67 7.40
CA THR A 103 -14.34 -16.20 6.17
C THR A 103 -15.84 -15.90 6.13
N ALA A 104 -16.57 -16.18 7.22
CA ALA A 104 -18.00 -15.88 7.31
C ALA A 104 -18.31 -14.38 7.16
N GLN A 105 -17.53 -13.51 7.81
CA GLN A 105 -17.70 -12.05 7.70
C GLN A 105 -17.48 -11.55 6.27
N VAL A 106 -16.44 -12.04 5.59
CA VAL A 106 -16.13 -11.69 4.21
C VAL A 106 -17.25 -12.12 3.27
N TYR A 107 -17.62 -13.42 3.29
CA TYR A 107 -18.65 -13.94 2.37
C TYR A 107 -20.05 -13.37 2.68
N SER A 108 -20.37 -13.08 3.94
CA SER A 108 -21.60 -12.36 4.28
C SER A 108 -21.67 -11.00 3.61
N SER A 109 -20.56 -10.26 3.62
CA SER A 109 -20.48 -8.94 2.96
C SER A 109 -20.52 -9.03 1.44
N VAL A 110 -19.88 -10.04 0.86
CA VAL A 110 -19.85 -10.27 -0.59
C VAL A 110 -21.22 -10.69 -1.11
N ILE A 111 -21.90 -11.62 -0.44
CA ILE A 111 -23.26 -12.07 -0.80
C ILE A 111 -24.23 -10.90 -0.69
N ARG A 112 -24.16 -10.11 0.40
CA ARG A 112 -24.98 -8.89 0.54
C ARG A 112 -24.77 -7.94 -0.63
N GLU A 113 -23.51 -7.58 -0.95
CA GLU A 113 -23.22 -6.68 -2.07
C GLU A 113 -23.65 -7.23 -3.42
N ALA A 114 -23.54 -8.56 -3.63
CA ALA A 114 -24.01 -9.23 -4.84
C ALA A 114 -25.52 -9.08 -5.05
N ILE A 115 -26.30 -9.18 -3.96
CA ILE A 115 -27.75 -9.02 -3.98
C ILE A 115 -28.14 -7.55 -4.11
N GLU A 116 -27.58 -6.66 -3.27
CA GLU A 116 -27.98 -5.27 -3.14
C GLU A 116 -27.51 -4.38 -4.32
N CYS A 117 -26.46 -4.79 -5.04
CA CYS A 117 -26.01 -4.01 -6.20
C CYS A 117 -27.03 -4.01 -7.34
N GLY A 118 -27.90 -5.02 -7.42
CA GLY A 118 -28.99 -5.12 -8.41
C GLY A 118 -28.53 -5.31 -9.84
N PHE A 119 -27.26 -5.69 -10.05
CA PHE A 119 -26.70 -6.07 -11.35
C PHE A 119 -26.66 -7.60 -11.49
N PRO A 120 -26.68 -8.14 -12.74
CA PRO A 120 -26.32 -9.53 -12.95
C PRO A 120 -24.93 -9.81 -12.36
N THR A 121 -24.85 -10.70 -11.37
CA THR A 121 -23.62 -10.89 -10.58
C THR A 121 -23.26 -12.36 -10.46
N THR A 122 -21.99 -12.70 -10.60
CA THR A 122 -21.44 -14.02 -10.26
C THR A 122 -20.39 -13.87 -9.15
N VAL A 123 -20.61 -14.54 -8.02
CA VAL A 123 -19.61 -14.67 -6.96
C VAL A 123 -18.71 -15.84 -7.31
N VAL A 124 -17.42 -15.55 -7.55
CA VAL A 124 -16.41 -16.55 -7.92
C VAL A 124 -15.54 -16.84 -6.71
N CYS A 125 -15.64 -18.01 -6.13
CA CYS A 125 -14.93 -18.42 -4.92
C CYS A 125 -13.68 -19.22 -5.27
N SER A 126 -12.50 -18.61 -5.24
CA SER A 126 -11.23 -19.31 -5.42
C SER A 126 -10.75 -19.84 -4.05
N LEU A 127 -10.93 -21.12 -3.82
CA LEU A 127 -10.78 -21.78 -2.51
C LEU A 127 -9.81 -22.96 -2.57
N VAL A 128 -9.19 -23.27 -1.42
CA VAL A 128 -8.35 -24.45 -1.21
C VAL A 128 -9.05 -25.48 -0.36
N GLU A 129 -9.63 -25.05 0.76
CA GLU A 129 -10.17 -25.94 1.78
C GLU A 129 -11.65 -26.27 1.52
N MET A 130 -12.02 -27.57 1.68
CA MET A 130 -13.41 -28.03 1.55
C MET A 130 -14.32 -27.40 2.62
N SER A 131 -13.80 -27.18 3.81
CA SER A 131 -14.54 -26.53 4.90
C SER A 131 -15.03 -25.13 4.54
N ASP A 132 -14.21 -24.36 3.81
CA ASP A 132 -14.59 -23.03 3.35
C ASP A 132 -15.70 -23.11 2.31
N GLU A 133 -15.62 -24.08 1.38
CA GLU A 133 -16.66 -24.31 0.38
C GLU A 133 -18.01 -24.66 1.02
N LEU A 134 -18.02 -25.58 2.00
CA LEU A 134 -19.23 -25.95 2.72
C LEU A 134 -19.83 -24.78 3.50
N LEU A 135 -18.98 -23.96 4.13
CA LEU A 135 -19.42 -22.76 4.86
C LEU A 135 -20.09 -21.78 3.89
N VAL A 136 -19.46 -21.50 2.74
CA VAL A 136 -20.02 -20.57 1.75
C VAL A 136 -21.32 -21.08 1.16
N LYS A 137 -21.45 -22.38 0.87
CA LYS A 137 -22.71 -23.02 0.40
C LYS A 137 -23.83 -22.82 1.43
N ALA A 138 -23.58 -23.12 2.69
CA ALA A 138 -24.60 -22.94 3.74
C ALA A 138 -25.03 -21.47 3.90
N MET A 139 -24.08 -20.52 3.78
CA MET A 139 -24.39 -19.09 3.82
C MET A 139 -25.20 -18.65 2.59
N TRP A 140 -24.89 -19.17 1.41
CA TRP A 140 -25.59 -18.90 0.18
C TRP A 140 -27.05 -19.38 0.22
N GLU A 141 -27.27 -20.62 0.62
CA GLU A 141 -28.60 -21.19 0.80
C GLU A 141 -29.43 -20.38 1.79
N LYS A 142 -28.83 -19.98 2.91
CA LYS A 142 -29.50 -19.12 3.91
C LYS A 142 -29.86 -17.74 3.35
N ALA A 143 -29.01 -17.15 2.52
CA ALA A 143 -29.24 -15.82 1.93
C ALA A 143 -30.29 -15.84 0.84
N ASN A 144 -30.54 -17.00 0.21
CA ASN A 144 -31.50 -17.22 -0.86
C ASN A 144 -31.45 -16.12 -1.96
N PRO A 145 -30.30 -15.96 -2.66
CA PRO A 145 -30.12 -14.89 -3.65
C PRO A 145 -31.09 -15.00 -4.82
N PRO A 146 -31.45 -13.88 -5.47
CA PRO A 146 -32.31 -13.89 -6.67
C PRO A 146 -31.58 -14.56 -7.86
N GLU A 147 -32.32 -15.00 -8.88
CA GLU A 147 -31.82 -15.79 -10.02
C GLU A 147 -30.68 -15.12 -10.82
N HIS A 148 -30.64 -13.78 -10.83
CA HIS A 148 -29.59 -13.02 -11.54
C HIS A 148 -28.26 -12.97 -10.78
N VAL A 149 -28.22 -13.55 -9.56
CA VAL A 149 -27.00 -13.69 -8.75
C VAL A 149 -26.60 -15.16 -8.70
N LYS A 150 -25.37 -15.46 -9.14
CA LYS A 150 -24.85 -16.83 -9.27
C LYS A 150 -23.64 -17.06 -8.39
N LEU A 151 -23.34 -18.33 -8.11
CA LEU A 151 -22.18 -18.74 -7.29
C LEU A 151 -21.38 -19.78 -8.06
N ASP A 152 -20.09 -19.51 -8.26
CA ASP A 152 -19.13 -20.40 -8.90
C ASP A 152 -17.98 -20.73 -7.97
N PHE A 153 -17.58 -21.99 -7.91
CA PHE A 153 -16.44 -22.46 -7.15
C PHE A 153 -15.27 -22.84 -8.04
N VAL A 154 -14.09 -22.29 -7.70
CA VAL A 154 -12.82 -22.61 -8.34
C VAL A 154 -11.91 -23.22 -7.28
N ARG A 155 -11.78 -24.53 -7.30
CA ARG A 155 -10.93 -25.25 -6.36
C ARG A 155 -9.50 -25.33 -6.88
N ILE A 156 -8.55 -24.95 -6.01
CA ILE A 156 -7.12 -24.92 -6.35
C ILE A 156 -6.31 -25.77 -5.37
N ALA A 157 -5.15 -26.24 -5.81
CA ALA A 157 -4.27 -27.11 -5.03
C ALA A 157 -3.51 -26.40 -3.87
N GLY A 158 -3.72 -25.07 -3.68
CA GLY A 158 -3.04 -24.33 -2.59
C GLY A 158 -1.59 -23.98 -2.87
N THR A 159 -1.19 -23.91 -4.15
CA THR A 159 0.16 -23.58 -4.61
C THR A 159 0.53 -22.11 -4.44
N GLY A 160 -0.46 -21.22 -4.23
CA GLY A 160 -0.27 -19.82 -3.91
C GLY A 160 -1.41 -18.92 -4.39
N LYS A 161 -1.41 -17.66 -3.89
CA LYS A 161 -2.43 -16.68 -4.27
C LYS A 161 -2.42 -16.37 -5.76
N ARG A 162 -1.25 -16.38 -6.43
CA ARG A 162 -1.10 -16.12 -7.86
C ARG A 162 -1.87 -17.14 -8.70
N ASP A 163 -1.76 -18.41 -8.36
CA ASP A 163 -2.50 -19.47 -9.01
C ASP A 163 -4.01 -19.32 -8.77
N GLY A 164 -4.40 -18.96 -7.54
CA GLY A 164 -5.79 -18.68 -7.20
C GLY A 164 -6.41 -17.56 -8.05
N LEU A 165 -5.66 -16.50 -8.30
CA LEU A 165 -6.07 -15.41 -9.19
C LEU A 165 -6.16 -15.89 -10.64
N ALA A 166 -5.13 -16.57 -11.15
CA ALA A 166 -5.08 -17.04 -12.53
C ALA A 166 -6.21 -18.03 -12.85
N PHE A 167 -6.45 -19.01 -11.97
CA PHE A 167 -7.58 -19.96 -12.13
C PHE A 167 -8.92 -19.25 -12.05
N GLY A 168 -9.08 -18.27 -11.16
CA GLY A 168 -10.29 -17.45 -11.06
C GLY A 168 -10.55 -16.64 -12.34
N PHE A 169 -9.51 -15.98 -12.89
CA PHE A 169 -9.63 -15.24 -14.15
C PHE A 169 -9.97 -16.16 -15.33
N ARG A 170 -9.36 -17.36 -15.41
CA ARG A 170 -9.72 -18.38 -16.42
C ARG A 170 -11.16 -18.89 -16.26
N ALA A 171 -11.66 -19.02 -15.04
CA ALA A 171 -13.06 -19.36 -14.80
C ALA A 171 -13.98 -18.24 -15.31
N ILE A 172 -13.67 -16.98 -15.01
CA ILE A 172 -14.42 -15.83 -15.50
C ILE A 172 -14.37 -15.73 -17.04
N SER A 173 -13.24 -16.05 -17.69
CA SER A 173 -13.13 -16.00 -19.15
C SER A 173 -14.08 -16.97 -19.86
N ARG A 174 -14.47 -18.08 -19.20
CA ARG A 174 -15.46 -19.04 -19.76
C ARG A 174 -16.88 -18.48 -19.85
N HIS A 175 -17.17 -17.42 -19.08
CA HIS A 175 -18.43 -16.67 -19.19
C HIS A 175 -18.44 -15.70 -20.37
N MET A 176 -17.34 -15.59 -21.13
CA MET A 176 -17.19 -14.69 -22.30
C MET A 176 -17.69 -13.26 -21.99
N PRO A 177 -17.13 -12.59 -20.96
CA PRO A 177 -17.59 -11.27 -20.56
C PRO A 177 -17.35 -10.24 -21.67
N ASP A 178 -18.31 -9.34 -21.83
CA ASP A 178 -18.21 -8.20 -22.76
C ASP A 178 -17.42 -7.01 -22.18
N ASP A 179 -17.29 -5.93 -22.96
CA ASP A 179 -16.54 -4.72 -22.59
C ASP A 179 -17.15 -3.94 -21.40
N ARG A 180 -18.41 -4.21 -21.05
CA ARG A 180 -19.11 -3.57 -19.94
C ARG A 180 -19.07 -4.39 -18.66
N ALA A 181 -18.64 -5.64 -18.75
CA ALA A 181 -18.48 -6.51 -17.58
C ALA A 181 -17.27 -6.09 -16.75
N VAL A 182 -17.38 -6.27 -15.43
CA VAL A 182 -16.32 -5.91 -14.47
C VAL A 182 -16.02 -7.03 -13.50
N VAL A 183 -14.78 -7.10 -13.03
CA VAL A 183 -14.31 -8.08 -12.06
C VAL A 183 -13.77 -7.35 -10.84
N ALA A 184 -14.38 -7.55 -9.68
CA ALA A 184 -13.84 -7.13 -8.39
C ALA A 184 -13.05 -8.29 -7.78
N VAL A 185 -11.75 -8.09 -7.61
CA VAL A 185 -10.85 -9.02 -6.94
C VAL A 185 -10.79 -8.66 -5.46
N ILE A 186 -11.09 -9.61 -4.59
CA ILE A 186 -11.29 -9.41 -3.15
C ILE A 186 -10.43 -10.43 -2.39
N ASP A 187 -9.64 -9.95 -1.41
CA ASP A 187 -8.90 -10.84 -0.50
C ASP A 187 -9.82 -11.50 0.53
N GLY A 188 -9.50 -12.73 0.90
CA GLY A 188 -10.28 -13.54 1.84
C GLY A 188 -10.35 -12.99 3.29
N ASP A 189 -9.70 -11.86 3.57
CA ASP A 189 -9.76 -11.12 4.84
C ASP A 189 -10.36 -9.72 4.70
N THR A 190 -11.05 -9.45 3.58
CA THR A 190 -11.62 -8.14 3.23
C THR A 190 -13.14 -8.16 3.30
N VAL A 191 -13.68 -7.35 4.20
CA VAL A 191 -15.12 -7.13 4.37
C VAL A 191 -15.54 -5.90 3.56
N LEU A 192 -16.54 -6.06 2.69
CA LEU A 192 -17.06 -5.01 1.84
C LEU A 192 -18.00 -4.09 2.62
N ALA A 193 -17.83 -2.77 2.48
CA ALA A 193 -18.80 -1.80 2.98
C ALA A 193 -20.01 -1.72 2.04
N GLU A 194 -21.14 -1.28 2.56
CA GLU A 194 -22.39 -1.15 1.83
C GLU A 194 -22.28 -0.27 0.59
N GLY A 195 -22.77 -0.78 -0.53
CA GLY A 195 -22.82 -0.10 -1.81
C GLY A 195 -21.46 0.06 -2.49
N VAL A 196 -20.41 -0.67 -2.07
CA VAL A 196 -19.08 -0.54 -2.67
C VAL A 196 -19.07 -0.89 -4.14
N VAL A 197 -19.85 -1.88 -4.57
CA VAL A 197 -19.98 -2.26 -5.98
C VAL A 197 -20.62 -1.13 -6.78
N ARG A 198 -21.76 -0.60 -6.34
CA ARG A 198 -22.44 0.54 -7.00
C ARG A 198 -21.61 1.81 -7.04
N LYS A 199 -20.70 2.00 -6.07
CA LYS A 199 -19.79 3.14 -6.03
C LYS A 199 -18.63 3.02 -7.00
N THR A 200 -18.19 1.80 -7.33
CA THR A 200 -16.99 1.54 -8.12
C THR A 200 -17.26 1.31 -9.61
N VAL A 201 -18.26 0.52 -9.95
CA VAL A 201 -18.52 0.05 -11.32
C VAL A 201 -18.74 1.18 -12.33
N PRO A 202 -19.52 2.26 -12.03
CA PRO A 202 -19.84 3.27 -13.02
C PRO A 202 -18.65 4.07 -13.57
N TRP A 203 -17.52 4.05 -12.88
CA TRP A 203 -16.33 4.79 -13.31
C TRP A 203 -15.72 4.26 -14.61
N PHE A 204 -15.91 3.00 -14.92
CA PHE A 204 -15.45 2.41 -16.18
C PHE A 204 -16.18 2.97 -17.40
N GLN A 205 -17.44 3.38 -17.25
CA GLN A 205 -18.19 4.04 -18.33
C GLN A 205 -17.79 5.51 -18.49
N LEU A 206 -17.47 6.21 -17.38
CA LEU A 206 -16.96 7.58 -17.45
C LEU A 206 -15.57 7.65 -18.07
N PHE A 207 -14.73 6.65 -17.83
CA PHE A 207 -13.35 6.62 -18.27
C PHE A 207 -13.06 5.36 -19.09
N GLY A 208 -13.20 5.46 -20.42
CA GLY A 208 -13.01 4.33 -21.34
C GLY A 208 -11.63 3.67 -21.24
N ASN A 209 -10.56 4.43 -20.92
CA ASN A 209 -9.20 3.91 -20.83
C ASN A 209 -8.80 3.41 -19.42
N VAL A 210 -9.66 3.56 -18.40
CA VAL A 210 -9.38 2.99 -17.07
C VAL A 210 -9.55 1.47 -17.14
N GLY A 211 -8.45 0.72 -17.00
CA GLY A 211 -8.45 -0.75 -16.97
C GLY A 211 -8.65 -1.30 -15.56
N GLY A 212 -8.30 -0.53 -14.53
CA GLY A 212 -8.48 -0.94 -13.14
C GLY A 212 -8.61 0.23 -12.17
N LEU A 213 -9.34 0.02 -11.09
CA LEU A 213 -9.48 0.98 -10.00
C LEU A 213 -9.38 0.30 -8.63
N THR A 214 -9.09 1.09 -7.61
CA THR A 214 -9.00 0.62 -6.23
C THR A 214 -9.75 1.55 -5.28
N THR A 215 -10.01 1.08 -4.08
CA THR A 215 -10.92 1.67 -3.10
C THR A 215 -10.20 2.23 -1.88
N ASN A 216 -10.90 2.97 -1.04
CA ASN A 216 -10.43 3.36 0.28
C ASN A 216 -10.44 2.16 1.23
N GLU A 217 -9.49 2.14 2.17
CA GLU A 217 -9.26 1.00 3.05
C GLU A 217 -9.24 1.44 4.50
N PHE A 218 -9.93 0.66 5.33
CA PHE A 218 -9.85 0.69 6.77
C PHE A 218 -9.38 -0.68 7.28
N CYS A 219 -8.99 -0.75 8.55
CA CYS A 219 -8.55 -2.03 9.14
C CYS A 219 -9.05 -2.21 10.57
N GLU A 220 -9.39 -3.44 10.87
CA GLU A 220 -9.48 -3.97 12.21
C GLU A 220 -8.25 -4.83 12.46
N VAL A 221 -7.44 -4.46 13.45
CA VAL A 221 -6.18 -5.17 13.74
C VAL A 221 -6.35 -6.04 14.98
N ARG A 222 -6.18 -7.32 14.81
CA ARG A 222 -6.16 -8.31 15.90
C ARG A 222 -4.78 -8.32 16.58
N GLY A 223 -4.44 -7.21 17.28
CA GLY A 223 -3.12 -6.99 17.88
C GLY A 223 -3.10 -5.88 18.91
N GLY A 224 -1.90 -5.53 19.39
CA GLY A 224 -1.72 -4.47 20.38
C GLY A 224 -2.00 -3.06 19.82
N TYR A 225 -2.19 -2.10 20.74
CA TYR A 225 -2.52 -0.70 20.43
C TYR A 225 -1.59 -0.07 19.37
N ILE A 226 -0.27 -0.14 19.57
CA ILE A 226 0.70 0.47 18.65
C ILE A 226 0.62 -0.15 17.25
N MET A 227 0.36 -1.45 17.14
CA MET A 227 0.19 -2.13 15.85
C MET A 227 -1.08 -1.66 15.14
N SER A 228 -2.16 -1.46 15.87
CA SER A 228 -3.41 -0.89 15.35
C SER A 228 -3.20 0.54 14.85
N GLU A 229 -2.58 1.41 15.66
CA GLU A 229 -2.30 2.80 15.25
C GLU A 229 -1.34 2.88 14.05
N TRP A 230 -0.38 1.96 13.97
CA TRP A 230 0.55 1.87 12.84
C TRP A 230 -0.16 1.52 11.52
N HIS A 231 -1.10 0.57 11.52
CA HIS A 231 -1.90 0.24 10.35
C HIS A 231 -2.83 1.39 9.95
N LYS A 232 -3.55 2.00 10.90
CA LYS A 232 -4.43 3.14 10.64
C LYS A 232 -3.68 4.32 10.03
N LEU A 233 -2.50 4.66 10.59
CA LEU A 233 -1.64 5.69 10.04
C LEU A 233 -1.23 5.40 8.59
N ARG A 234 -0.86 4.16 8.28
CA ARG A 234 -0.49 3.77 6.92
C ARG A 234 -1.63 3.90 5.93
N PHE A 235 -2.85 3.55 6.34
CA PHE A 235 -4.04 3.72 5.49
C PHE A 235 -4.38 5.19 5.29
N ALA A 236 -4.26 6.04 6.30
CA ALA A 236 -4.42 7.48 6.16
C ALA A 236 -3.41 8.09 5.18
N GLN A 237 -2.12 7.71 5.29
CA GLN A 237 -1.08 8.14 4.34
C GLN A 237 -1.35 7.60 2.92
N ARG A 238 -1.76 6.31 2.81
CA ARG A 238 -2.13 5.71 1.54
C ARG A 238 -3.29 6.48 0.88
N HIS A 239 -4.32 6.83 1.63
CA HIS A 239 -5.49 7.55 1.13
C HIS A 239 -5.10 8.87 0.44
N ILE A 240 -4.28 9.71 1.10
CA ILE A 240 -3.79 10.97 0.51
C ILE A 240 -2.95 10.70 -0.75
N ASN A 241 -2.04 9.73 -0.70
CA ASN A 241 -1.20 9.39 -1.84
C ASN A 241 -2.02 8.87 -3.03
N MET A 242 -3.02 8.03 -2.80
CA MET A 242 -3.92 7.53 -3.85
C MET A 242 -4.76 8.66 -4.44
N CYS A 243 -5.28 9.58 -3.62
CA CYS A 243 -5.97 10.78 -4.10
C CYS A 243 -5.04 11.64 -4.98
N SER A 244 -3.80 11.87 -4.55
CA SER A 244 -2.81 12.62 -5.33
C SER A 244 -2.51 11.98 -6.67
N MET A 245 -2.34 10.67 -6.72
CA MET A 245 -2.02 9.92 -7.94
C MET A 245 -3.23 9.79 -8.87
N ALA A 246 -4.46 9.76 -8.32
CA ALA A 246 -5.69 9.71 -9.08
C ALA A 246 -5.92 10.94 -9.97
N LEU A 247 -5.38 12.11 -9.60
CA LEU A 247 -5.36 13.29 -10.49
C LEU A 247 -4.66 13.03 -11.83
N SER A 248 -3.68 12.13 -11.83
CA SER A 248 -2.95 11.74 -13.03
C SER A 248 -3.50 10.45 -13.65
N LYS A 249 -4.58 9.87 -13.09
CA LYS A 249 -5.09 8.53 -13.44
C LYS A 249 -4.00 7.45 -13.46
N ARG A 250 -3.09 7.50 -12.49
CA ARG A 250 -1.92 6.63 -12.36
C ARG A 250 -1.68 6.28 -10.89
N VAL A 251 -2.61 5.52 -10.26
CA VAL A 251 -2.35 5.02 -8.91
C VAL A 251 -1.14 4.07 -8.91
N LEU A 252 -0.44 3.97 -7.79
CA LEU A 252 0.84 3.27 -7.71
C LEU A 252 0.71 1.77 -7.38
N THR A 253 -0.49 1.28 -7.19
CA THR A 253 -0.75 -0.14 -6.92
C THR A 253 -2.24 -0.45 -7.09
N MET A 254 -2.53 -1.65 -7.55
CA MET A 254 -3.87 -2.25 -7.47
C MET A 254 -3.88 -3.08 -6.21
N THR A 255 -4.55 -2.64 -5.16
CA THR A 255 -4.45 -3.33 -3.86
C THR A 255 -5.06 -4.72 -3.92
N GLY A 256 -4.39 -5.67 -3.27
CA GLY A 256 -4.88 -7.04 -3.17
C GLY A 256 -6.19 -7.14 -2.39
N ARG A 257 -6.46 -6.18 -1.49
CA ARG A 257 -7.66 -6.22 -0.65
C ARG A 257 -8.95 -6.08 -1.45
N MET A 258 -9.05 -5.02 -2.26
CA MET A 258 -10.09 -4.91 -3.28
C MET A 258 -9.60 -4.02 -4.42
N SER A 259 -9.64 -4.57 -5.62
CA SER A 259 -9.46 -3.84 -6.87
C SER A 259 -10.48 -4.30 -7.89
N VAL A 260 -11.01 -3.36 -8.65
CA VAL A 260 -11.98 -3.65 -9.70
C VAL A 260 -11.34 -3.40 -11.05
N PHE A 261 -11.55 -4.32 -11.98
CA PHE A 261 -10.97 -4.31 -13.32
C PHE A 261 -12.06 -4.43 -14.38
N ARG A 262 -11.78 -3.99 -15.62
CA ARG A 262 -12.57 -4.44 -16.76
C ARG A 262 -12.40 -5.94 -16.90
N ALA A 263 -13.49 -6.65 -17.17
CA ALA A 263 -13.43 -8.10 -17.34
C ALA A 263 -12.52 -8.47 -18.51
N THR A 264 -12.60 -7.75 -19.64
CA THR A 264 -11.76 -7.96 -20.83
C THR A 264 -10.27 -7.83 -20.57
N VAL A 265 -9.87 -7.02 -19.57
CA VAL A 265 -8.45 -6.88 -19.19
C VAL A 265 -7.96 -8.09 -18.41
N VAL A 266 -8.70 -8.54 -17.39
CA VAL A 266 -8.25 -9.64 -16.52
C VAL A 266 -8.47 -11.02 -17.14
N THR A 267 -9.28 -11.12 -18.19
CA THR A 267 -9.46 -12.36 -18.97
C THR A 267 -8.50 -12.45 -20.16
N ASP A 268 -7.72 -11.40 -20.42
CA ASP A 268 -6.67 -11.42 -21.41
C ASP A 268 -5.57 -12.43 -21.02
N PRO A 269 -5.18 -13.37 -21.91
CA PRO A 269 -4.15 -14.38 -21.60
C PRO A 269 -2.82 -13.79 -21.16
N GLU A 270 -2.41 -12.64 -21.72
CA GLU A 270 -1.16 -11.97 -21.36
C GLU A 270 -1.21 -11.39 -19.94
N PHE A 271 -2.34 -10.79 -19.56
CA PHE A 271 -2.56 -10.32 -18.20
C PHE A 271 -2.56 -11.47 -17.19
N ILE A 272 -3.23 -12.56 -17.51
CA ILE A 272 -3.27 -13.77 -16.66
C ILE A 272 -1.86 -14.32 -16.45
N ALA A 273 -1.06 -14.44 -17.52
CA ALA A 273 0.31 -14.93 -17.45
C ALA A 273 1.20 -14.04 -16.59
N ASP A 274 1.08 -12.71 -16.70
CA ASP A 274 1.80 -11.75 -15.88
C ASP A 274 1.46 -11.89 -14.38
N VAL A 275 0.20 -12.15 -14.04
CA VAL A 275 -0.20 -12.32 -12.63
C VAL A 275 0.24 -13.67 -12.10
N GLU A 276 0.11 -14.72 -12.86
CA GLU A 276 0.40 -16.11 -12.48
C GLU A 276 1.90 -16.34 -12.25
N SER A 277 2.75 -15.93 -13.22
CA SER A 277 4.16 -16.31 -13.26
C SER A 277 5.11 -15.12 -13.51
N ASP A 278 4.85 -14.01 -12.85
CA ASP A 278 5.68 -12.82 -12.98
C ASP A 278 7.13 -13.05 -12.50
N SER A 279 8.09 -12.45 -13.20
CA SER A 279 9.52 -12.61 -12.92
C SER A 279 10.32 -11.34 -13.18
N LEU A 280 11.51 -11.27 -12.61
CA LEU A 280 12.47 -10.20 -12.84
C LEU A 280 13.84 -10.79 -13.23
N HIS A 281 14.39 -10.31 -14.35
CA HIS A 281 15.79 -10.48 -14.65
C HIS A 281 16.61 -9.32 -14.05
N HIS A 282 17.56 -9.65 -13.17
CA HIS A 282 18.42 -8.65 -12.51
C HIS A 282 19.88 -8.96 -12.84
N TRP A 283 20.62 -7.96 -13.30
CA TRP A 283 22.01 -8.09 -13.77
C TRP A 283 22.96 -8.84 -12.82
N ARG A 284 22.74 -8.71 -11.50
CA ARG A 284 23.56 -9.37 -10.46
C ARG A 284 22.92 -10.63 -9.87
N LEU A 285 21.58 -10.55 -9.61
CA LEU A 285 20.86 -11.59 -8.88
C LEU A 285 20.33 -12.71 -9.77
N GLY A 286 20.49 -12.57 -11.10
CA GLY A 286 19.94 -13.50 -12.08
C GLY A 286 18.43 -13.33 -12.25
N THR A 287 17.77 -14.31 -12.87
CA THR A 287 16.32 -14.33 -13.05
C THR A 287 15.64 -15.03 -11.88
N PHE A 288 14.63 -14.39 -11.31
CA PHE A 288 13.83 -14.98 -10.23
C PHE A 288 12.35 -14.67 -10.39
N LYS A 289 11.51 -15.65 -10.07
CA LYS A 289 10.05 -15.54 -10.09
C LYS A 289 9.54 -14.77 -8.86
N PHE A 290 8.39 -14.12 -8.97
CA PHE A 290 7.75 -13.46 -7.84
C PHE A 290 6.84 -14.42 -7.08
N LEU A 291 7.10 -14.54 -5.78
CA LEU A 291 6.23 -15.24 -4.86
C LEU A 291 5.10 -14.33 -4.37
N THR A 292 5.44 -13.08 -4.05
CA THR A 292 4.53 -12.08 -3.46
C THR A 292 4.37 -10.88 -4.38
N GLY A 293 3.33 -10.06 -4.17
CA GLY A 293 3.10 -8.80 -4.88
C GLY A 293 2.31 -8.96 -6.17
N ASP A 294 1.32 -9.84 -6.17
CA ASP A 294 0.30 -9.99 -7.21
C ASP A 294 -0.40 -8.67 -7.53
N ASP A 295 -0.70 -7.87 -6.52
CA ASP A 295 -1.24 -6.51 -6.61
C ASP A 295 -0.34 -5.55 -7.40
N LYS A 296 0.96 -5.68 -7.25
CA LYS A 296 1.95 -4.90 -8.00
C LYS A 296 2.17 -5.44 -9.41
N SER A 297 2.06 -6.75 -9.62
CA SER A 297 2.13 -7.36 -10.94
C SER A 297 0.92 -6.93 -11.79
N SER A 298 -0.29 -6.98 -11.22
CA SER A 298 -1.51 -6.49 -11.88
C SER A 298 -1.40 -5.00 -12.26
N TRP A 299 -0.87 -4.18 -11.34
CA TRP A 299 -0.61 -2.76 -11.61
C TRP A 299 0.39 -2.57 -12.75
N PHE A 300 1.50 -3.31 -12.75
CA PHE A 300 2.53 -3.22 -13.79
C PHE A 300 1.98 -3.63 -15.14
N SER A 301 1.21 -4.72 -15.20
CA SER A 301 0.57 -5.19 -16.44
C SER A 301 -0.37 -4.14 -17.02
N LEU A 302 -1.22 -3.49 -16.21
CA LEU A 302 -2.05 -2.38 -16.66
C LEU A 302 -1.22 -1.24 -17.26
N MET A 303 -0.12 -0.84 -16.60
CA MET A 303 0.76 0.22 -17.11
C MET A 303 1.43 -0.19 -18.44
N ARG A 304 1.89 -1.44 -18.54
CA ARG A 304 2.51 -2.00 -19.75
C ARG A 304 1.53 -2.06 -20.92
N LEU A 305 0.30 -2.46 -20.67
CA LEU A 305 -0.78 -2.51 -21.67
C LEU A 305 -1.34 -1.12 -22.03
N GLY A 306 -0.99 -0.07 -21.27
CA GLY A 306 -1.38 1.32 -21.57
C GLY A 306 -2.68 1.78 -20.93
N TYR A 307 -3.23 1.00 -20.01
CA TYR A 307 -4.43 1.38 -19.28
C TYR A 307 -4.15 2.44 -18.21
N ASP A 308 -5.15 3.28 -17.97
CA ASP A 308 -5.21 4.17 -16.82
C ASP A 308 -5.65 3.38 -15.57
N THR A 309 -5.27 3.90 -14.41
CA THR A 309 -5.71 3.37 -13.12
C THR A 309 -6.31 4.46 -12.26
N PHE A 310 -7.37 4.15 -11.49
CA PHE A 310 -8.11 5.15 -10.76
C PHE A 310 -8.30 4.78 -9.28
N TYR A 311 -8.67 5.78 -8.46
CA TYR A 311 -8.96 5.61 -7.05
C TYR A 311 -10.33 6.19 -6.70
N VAL A 312 -11.14 5.42 -5.99
CA VAL A 312 -12.51 5.79 -5.59
C VAL A 312 -12.57 5.97 -4.06
N PRO A 313 -12.42 7.21 -3.54
CA PRO A 313 -12.25 7.47 -2.11
C PRO A 313 -13.51 7.23 -1.27
N ASP A 314 -14.70 7.29 -1.84
CA ASP A 314 -15.99 7.05 -1.15
C ASP A 314 -16.47 5.60 -1.19
N ALA A 315 -15.76 4.74 -1.93
CA ALA A 315 -15.93 3.29 -1.88
C ALA A 315 -14.94 2.71 -0.86
N ALA A 316 -15.44 2.15 0.23
CA ALA A 316 -14.61 1.69 1.33
C ALA A 316 -14.68 0.17 1.53
N ILE A 317 -13.59 -0.39 2.02
CA ILE A 317 -13.51 -1.76 2.52
C ILE A 317 -12.87 -1.77 3.91
N ASN A 318 -13.14 -2.82 4.68
CA ASN A 318 -12.50 -3.06 5.96
C ASN A 318 -11.72 -4.37 5.90
N THR A 319 -10.44 -4.35 6.24
CA THR A 319 -9.62 -5.57 6.28
C THR A 319 -9.37 -6.02 7.70
N VAL A 320 -9.43 -7.33 7.94
CA VAL A 320 -9.09 -7.93 9.24
C VAL A 320 -7.61 -8.33 9.22
N GLU A 321 -6.79 -7.53 9.90
CA GLU A 321 -5.34 -7.71 9.91
C GLU A 321 -4.88 -8.53 11.10
N HIS A 322 -4.22 -9.65 10.82
CA HIS A 322 -3.56 -10.51 11.80
C HIS A 322 -2.03 -10.28 11.74
N PRO A 323 -1.43 -9.58 12.72
CA PRO A 323 0.01 -9.36 12.73
C PRO A 323 0.79 -10.68 12.75
N PRO A 324 1.89 -10.80 11.96
CA PRO A 324 2.65 -12.04 11.86
C PRO A 324 3.47 -12.36 13.12
N GLU A 325 3.54 -11.44 14.06
CA GLU A 325 4.28 -11.58 15.33
C GLU A 325 3.57 -10.80 16.43
N LYS A 326 3.72 -11.25 17.68
CA LYS A 326 3.21 -10.54 18.86
C LYS A 326 3.93 -9.20 19.11
N SER A 327 5.23 -9.15 18.85
CA SER A 327 6.03 -7.93 19.01
C SER A 327 5.83 -6.98 17.84
N PHE A 328 5.48 -5.72 18.11
CA PHE A 328 5.35 -4.66 17.10
C PHE A 328 6.61 -4.53 16.22
N LEU A 329 7.79 -4.49 16.82
CA LEU A 329 9.05 -4.33 16.09
C LEU A 329 9.35 -5.51 15.15
N LYS A 330 9.03 -6.74 15.56
CA LYS A 330 9.21 -7.93 14.72
C LYS A 330 8.16 -7.96 13.61
N ALA A 331 6.89 -7.72 13.94
CA ALA A 331 5.77 -7.73 13.00
C ALA A 331 5.94 -6.67 11.92
N SER A 332 6.17 -5.41 12.30
CA SER A 332 6.32 -4.29 11.38
C SER A 332 7.51 -4.47 10.43
N ARG A 333 8.66 -4.98 10.92
CA ARG A 333 9.82 -5.27 10.06
C ARG A 333 9.53 -6.38 9.05
N LYS A 334 8.85 -7.48 9.44
CA LYS A 334 8.43 -8.55 8.50
C LYS A 334 7.50 -7.99 7.41
N LEU A 335 6.52 -7.18 7.80
CA LEU A 335 5.59 -6.56 6.86
C LEU A 335 6.27 -5.54 5.94
N MET A 336 7.12 -4.66 6.49
CA MET A 336 7.92 -3.71 5.70
C MET A 336 8.83 -4.42 4.70
N TYR A 337 9.49 -5.51 5.10
CA TYR A 337 10.34 -6.31 4.22
C TYR A 337 9.58 -6.79 2.98
N ARG A 338 8.41 -7.40 3.19
CA ARG A 338 7.55 -7.88 2.12
C ARG A 338 7.06 -6.75 1.21
N TRP A 339 6.48 -5.70 1.79
CA TRP A 339 5.87 -4.61 1.02
C TRP A 339 6.88 -3.78 0.24
N TYR A 340 8.02 -3.47 0.86
CA TYR A 340 9.08 -2.73 0.16
C TYR A 340 9.75 -3.56 -0.92
N GLY A 341 9.91 -4.87 -0.71
CA GLY A 341 10.39 -5.78 -1.73
C GLY A 341 9.49 -5.79 -2.97
N ASN A 342 8.17 -5.93 -2.77
CA ASN A 342 7.19 -5.86 -3.85
C ASN A 342 7.27 -4.53 -4.61
N ASN A 343 7.33 -3.41 -3.87
CA ASN A 343 7.44 -2.08 -4.48
C ASN A 343 8.72 -1.92 -5.28
N LEU A 344 9.89 -2.27 -4.73
CA LEU A 344 11.17 -2.06 -5.38
C LEU A 344 11.36 -2.93 -6.62
N ARG A 345 10.84 -4.16 -6.63
CA ARG A 345 10.83 -5.03 -7.81
C ARG A 345 10.06 -4.41 -8.98
N GLN A 346 8.82 -3.99 -8.73
CA GLN A 346 7.95 -3.49 -9.80
C GLN A 346 8.24 -2.04 -10.20
N ASN A 347 8.61 -1.18 -9.25
CA ASN A 347 8.95 0.21 -9.57
C ASN A 347 10.16 0.31 -10.52
N SER A 348 11.10 -0.64 -10.41
CA SER A 348 12.24 -0.72 -11.34
C SER A 348 11.80 -0.98 -12.77
N ARG A 349 10.91 -1.96 -12.95
CA ARG A 349 10.35 -2.33 -14.25
C ARG A 349 9.52 -1.20 -14.83
N ALA A 350 8.67 -0.59 -13.98
CA ALA A 350 7.82 0.51 -14.39
C ALA A 350 8.62 1.71 -14.92
N LEU A 351 9.71 2.11 -14.25
CA LEU A 351 10.59 3.17 -14.75
C LEU A 351 11.16 2.85 -16.13
N GLY A 352 11.40 1.57 -16.44
CA GLY A 352 11.83 1.12 -17.77
C GLY A 352 10.78 1.31 -18.87
N LEU A 353 9.48 1.49 -18.55
CA LEU A 353 8.44 1.81 -19.53
C LEU A 353 8.55 3.25 -20.07
N GLY A 354 9.34 4.12 -19.43
CA GLY A 354 9.59 5.49 -19.82
C GLY A 354 8.46 6.48 -19.47
N MET A 355 8.82 7.77 -19.50
CA MET A 355 7.91 8.86 -19.10
C MET A 355 6.67 9.01 -20.00
N ARG A 356 6.76 8.63 -21.27
CA ARG A 356 5.59 8.68 -22.18
C ARG A 356 4.46 7.76 -21.73
N ARG A 357 4.80 6.58 -21.20
CA ARG A 357 3.82 5.60 -20.74
C ARG A 357 3.32 5.92 -19.31
N LEU A 358 4.24 6.29 -18.41
CA LEU A 358 3.92 6.56 -17.02
C LEU A 358 3.35 7.95 -16.75
N GLY A 359 3.69 8.92 -17.57
CA GLY A 359 3.51 10.35 -17.30
C GLY A 359 4.60 10.91 -16.39
N LEU A 360 4.87 12.23 -16.52
CA LEU A 360 5.96 12.90 -15.82
C LEU A 360 5.85 12.78 -14.29
N PHE A 361 4.69 13.12 -13.73
CA PHE A 361 4.53 13.10 -12.27
C PHE A 361 4.73 11.70 -11.68
N THR A 362 4.17 10.66 -12.31
CA THR A 362 4.36 9.27 -11.86
C THR A 362 5.84 8.85 -11.93
N SER A 363 6.55 9.25 -12.98
CA SER A 363 7.98 8.95 -13.12
C SER A 363 8.80 9.63 -12.01
N ILE A 364 8.51 10.89 -11.68
CA ILE A 364 9.15 11.61 -10.57
C ILE A 364 8.87 10.90 -9.25
N VAL A 365 7.63 10.50 -8.99
CA VAL A 365 7.25 9.81 -7.75
C VAL A 365 7.94 8.45 -7.62
N LEU A 366 8.01 7.66 -8.70
CA LEU A 366 8.71 6.37 -8.69
C LEU A 366 10.22 6.53 -8.47
N PHE A 367 10.82 7.57 -9.07
CA PHE A 367 12.21 7.93 -8.83
C PHE A 367 12.43 8.36 -7.37
N ASP A 368 11.58 9.27 -6.84
CA ASP A 368 11.64 9.71 -5.45
C ASP A 368 11.54 8.54 -4.47
N GLN A 369 10.68 7.57 -4.73
CA GLN A 369 10.57 6.37 -3.88
C GLN A 369 11.88 5.58 -3.79
N ARG A 370 12.73 5.63 -4.80
CA ARG A 370 14.07 5.00 -4.78
C ARG A 370 15.11 5.83 -4.04
N VAL A 371 15.09 7.14 -4.23
CA VAL A 371 16.03 8.05 -3.57
C VAL A 371 15.65 8.23 -2.09
N SER A 372 14.36 8.15 -1.77
CA SER A 372 13.83 8.41 -0.42
C SER A 372 14.42 7.54 0.68
N MET A 373 14.92 6.34 0.37
CA MET A 373 15.54 5.48 1.38
C MET A 373 16.85 6.08 1.95
N TRP A 374 17.60 6.81 1.13
CA TRP A 374 18.84 7.49 1.54
C TRP A 374 18.56 8.86 2.15
N THR A 375 17.73 9.66 1.50
CA THR A 375 17.40 11.01 1.97
C THR A 375 16.63 11.02 3.29
N SER A 376 15.90 9.94 3.62
CA SER A 376 15.16 9.84 4.88
C SER A 376 16.05 9.65 6.11
N ILE A 377 17.23 9.04 5.96
CA ILE A 377 18.19 8.85 7.06
C ILE A 377 19.24 9.96 7.13
N LEU A 378 19.34 10.79 6.07
CA LEU A 378 20.39 11.82 5.94
C LEU A 378 20.38 12.77 7.14
N GLY A 379 19.24 13.35 7.50
CA GLY A 379 19.14 14.32 8.59
C GLY A 379 19.59 13.75 9.95
N LEU A 380 19.20 12.49 10.27
CA LEU A 380 19.64 11.83 11.49
C LEU A 380 21.16 11.59 11.49
N THR A 381 21.69 11.08 10.36
CA THR A 381 23.15 10.81 10.25
C THR A 381 23.95 12.10 10.39
N VAL A 382 23.52 13.16 9.72
CA VAL A 382 24.14 14.49 9.82
C VAL A 382 24.09 15.03 11.25
N ALA A 383 22.92 14.94 11.92
CA ALA A 383 22.77 15.39 13.31
C ALA A 383 23.69 14.62 14.27
N ILE A 384 23.87 13.31 14.05
CA ILE A 384 24.81 12.50 14.84
C ILE A 384 26.24 12.95 14.60
N ILE A 385 26.68 13.09 13.34
CA ILE A 385 28.06 13.53 13.00
C ILE A 385 28.32 14.91 13.58
N ALA A 386 27.40 15.87 13.39
CA ALA A 386 27.53 17.23 13.92
C ALA A 386 27.58 17.26 15.45
N SER A 387 26.84 16.37 16.12
CA SER A 387 26.86 16.26 17.58
C SER A 387 28.23 15.80 18.11
N PHE A 388 28.88 14.88 17.42
CA PHE A 388 30.24 14.46 17.76
C PHE A 388 31.29 15.54 17.48
N LYS A 389 31.10 16.34 16.42
CA LYS A 389 32.08 17.34 15.98
C LYS A 389 31.91 18.71 16.66
N TYR A 390 30.68 19.12 16.96
CA TYR A 390 30.35 20.48 17.41
C TYR A 390 29.53 20.53 18.70
N GLY A 391 29.13 19.38 19.27
CA GLY A 391 28.42 19.30 20.56
C GLY A 391 26.98 18.76 20.45
N GLY A 392 26.49 18.24 21.58
CA GLY A 392 25.20 17.50 21.65
C GLY A 392 23.94 18.31 21.31
N GLN A 393 24.02 19.65 21.23
CA GLN A 393 22.87 20.50 20.85
C GLN A 393 22.31 20.17 19.46
N PHE A 394 23.12 19.64 18.53
CA PHE A 394 22.65 19.31 17.18
C PHE A 394 21.65 18.16 17.16
N ILE A 395 21.83 17.15 18.00
CA ILE A 395 20.84 16.06 18.09
C ILE A 395 19.56 16.54 18.75
N LEU A 396 19.63 17.42 19.77
CA LEU A 396 18.45 17.99 20.40
C LEU A 396 17.65 18.85 19.42
N MET A 397 18.33 19.72 18.65
CA MET A 397 17.72 20.52 17.59
C MET A 397 17.05 19.65 16.53
N TYR A 398 17.72 18.59 16.09
CA TYR A 398 17.14 17.64 15.14
C TYR A 398 15.88 16.96 15.71
N LEU A 399 15.90 16.53 16.97
CA LEU A 399 14.74 15.91 17.61
C LEU A 399 13.56 16.87 17.72
N LEU A 400 13.82 18.14 18.08
CA LEU A 400 12.78 19.18 18.10
C LEU A 400 12.19 19.39 16.71
N TRP A 401 13.04 19.56 15.68
CA TRP A 401 12.62 19.72 14.30
C TRP A 401 11.76 18.56 13.80
N ILE A 402 12.20 17.32 14.04
CA ILE A 402 11.42 16.13 13.70
C ILE A 402 10.11 16.10 14.47
N GLY A 403 10.12 16.40 15.75
CA GLY A 403 8.90 16.47 16.57
C GLY A 403 7.87 17.42 15.95
N ILE A 404 8.26 18.66 15.68
CA ILE A 404 7.37 19.68 15.08
C ILE A 404 6.86 19.23 13.70
N THR A 405 7.75 18.78 12.83
CA THR A 405 7.36 18.40 11.46
C THR A 405 6.46 17.17 11.43
N ARG A 406 6.64 16.21 12.35
CA ARG A 406 5.77 15.04 12.45
C ARG A 406 4.42 15.38 13.08
N LEU A 407 4.37 16.35 14.00
CA LEU A 407 3.11 16.91 14.50
C LEU A 407 2.31 17.55 13.35
N ILE A 408 2.96 18.44 12.58
CA ILE A 408 2.32 19.09 11.41
C ILE A 408 1.77 18.05 10.44
N LEU A 409 2.57 17.04 10.07
CA LEU A 409 2.12 15.95 9.19
C LEU A 409 0.94 15.18 9.78
N THR A 410 0.91 14.94 11.09
CA THR A 410 -0.20 14.29 11.76
C THR A 410 -1.48 15.12 11.67
N ILE A 411 -1.38 16.44 11.89
CA ILE A 411 -2.53 17.35 11.75
C ILE A 411 -3.02 17.37 10.30
N LEU A 412 -2.12 17.43 9.31
CA LEU A 412 -2.49 17.37 7.90
C LEU A 412 -3.20 16.07 7.53
N LEU A 413 -2.82 14.93 8.13
CA LEU A 413 -3.50 13.65 7.91
C LEU A 413 -4.97 13.69 8.40
N SER A 414 -5.29 14.46 9.44
CA SER A 414 -6.68 14.58 9.92
C SER A 414 -7.61 15.20 8.89
N LEU A 415 -7.09 16.07 8.03
CA LEU A 415 -7.86 16.74 6.97
C LEU A 415 -8.33 15.78 5.86
N SER A 416 -7.81 14.55 5.83
CA SER A 416 -8.30 13.49 4.92
C SER A 416 -9.50 12.69 5.47
N GLY A 417 -10.05 13.10 6.62
CA GLY A 417 -11.18 12.42 7.28
C GLY A 417 -10.78 11.21 8.13
N HIS A 418 -9.48 10.93 8.28
CA HIS A 418 -8.98 9.87 9.16
C HIS A 418 -8.76 10.36 10.59
N LYS A 419 -9.13 9.55 11.57
CA LYS A 419 -8.87 9.85 12.98
C LYS A 419 -7.37 9.77 13.25
N ILE A 420 -6.84 10.76 13.97
CA ILE A 420 -5.44 10.82 14.38
C ILE A 420 -5.28 10.52 15.87
N GLY A 421 -4.12 10.01 16.26
CA GLY A 421 -3.78 9.74 17.66
C GLY A 421 -2.40 10.27 18.03
N PRO A 422 -2.12 10.44 19.35
CA PRO A 422 -0.84 11.00 19.86
C PRO A 422 0.36 10.11 19.56
N ALA A 423 0.16 8.84 19.22
CA ALA A 423 1.22 7.95 18.78
C ALA A 423 1.70 8.24 17.34
N TYR A 424 0.92 8.94 16.51
CA TYR A 424 1.21 9.14 15.10
C TYR A 424 2.53 9.86 14.83
N PRO A 425 2.89 10.97 15.50
CA PRO A 425 4.16 11.63 15.26
C PRO A 425 5.37 10.70 15.48
N ILE A 426 5.32 9.89 16.54
CA ILE A 426 6.38 8.92 16.87
C ILE A 426 6.41 7.79 15.83
N ILE A 427 5.26 7.25 15.45
CA ILE A 427 5.16 6.19 14.44
C ILE A 427 5.60 6.70 13.06
N LEU A 428 5.30 7.95 12.70
CA LEU A 428 5.78 8.57 11.46
C LEU A 428 7.31 8.60 11.41
N TYR A 429 7.96 8.98 12.52
CA TYR A 429 9.41 8.98 12.58
C TYR A 429 9.99 7.55 12.57
N TYR A 430 9.38 6.62 13.30
CA TYR A 430 9.72 5.20 13.22
C TYR A 430 9.67 4.69 11.78
N ASN A 431 8.59 4.95 11.05
CA ASN A 431 8.42 4.57 9.65
C ASN A 431 9.48 5.21 8.75
N GLN A 432 9.87 6.45 9.02
CA GLN A 432 10.91 7.15 8.27
C GLN A 432 12.25 6.41 8.40
N ILE A 433 12.71 6.18 9.61
CA ILE A 433 14.05 5.63 9.87
C ILE A 433 14.08 4.13 9.60
N VAL A 434 13.23 3.36 10.28
CA VAL A 434 13.22 1.89 10.13
C VAL A 434 12.78 1.51 8.72
N GLY A 435 11.81 2.24 8.14
CA GLY A 435 11.38 2.03 6.77
C GLY A 435 12.49 2.30 5.75
N ALA A 436 13.31 3.34 5.93
CA ALA A 436 14.45 3.64 5.08
C ALA A 436 15.52 2.55 5.16
N LEU A 437 15.91 2.15 6.36
CA LEU A 437 16.88 1.07 6.59
C LEU A 437 16.39 -0.26 6.00
N MET A 438 15.11 -0.58 6.18
CA MET A 438 14.52 -1.79 5.56
C MET A 438 14.51 -1.72 4.04
N LYS A 439 14.22 -0.56 3.43
CA LYS A 439 14.30 -0.38 1.98
C LYS A 439 15.73 -0.57 1.46
N ILE A 440 16.73 0.03 2.12
CA ILE A 440 18.15 -0.16 1.77
C ILE A 440 18.53 -1.63 1.86
N TYR A 441 18.15 -2.30 2.95
CA TYR A 441 18.42 -3.73 3.13
C TYR A 441 17.82 -4.58 2.02
N VAL A 442 16.55 -4.35 1.68
CA VAL A 442 15.81 -5.10 0.66
C VAL A 442 16.29 -4.77 -0.75
N PHE A 443 16.70 -3.52 -1.02
CA PHE A 443 17.17 -3.07 -2.33
C PHE A 443 18.30 -3.94 -2.89
N PHE A 444 19.20 -4.38 -2.02
CA PHE A 444 20.30 -5.27 -2.42
C PHE A 444 19.93 -6.77 -2.38
N ARG A 445 18.68 -7.13 -2.01
CA ARG A 445 18.20 -8.52 -1.80
C ARG A 445 16.82 -8.76 -2.42
N LEU A 446 16.59 -8.24 -3.63
CA LEU A 446 15.30 -8.32 -4.31
C LEU A 446 14.86 -9.76 -4.60
N ASP A 447 15.81 -10.66 -4.69
CA ASP A 447 15.61 -12.09 -4.90
C ASP A 447 15.07 -12.83 -3.68
N ARG A 448 15.25 -12.28 -2.46
CA ARG A 448 14.77 -12.90 -1.22
C ARG A 448 13.34 -12.50 -0.92
N GLN A 449 12.45 -13.47 -0.92
CA GLN A 449 11.02 -13.29 -0.71
C GLN A 449 10.52 -14.33 0.29
N SER A 450 9.52 -13.96 1.09
CA SER A 450 8.81 -14.88 1.97
C SER A 450 7.37 -14.44 2.10
N TRP A 451 6.46 -15.39 2.14
CA TRP A 451 5.06 -15.14 2.47
C TRP A 451 4.87 -15.21 3.99
N THR A 452 4.25 -14.20 4.59
CA THR A 452 4.19 -14.09 6.06
C THR A 452 3.19 -15.04 6.72
N ARG A 453 2.15 -15.50 6.00
CA ARG A 453 1.12 -16.42 6.53
C ARG A 453 1.41 -17.89 6.31
N GLN A 454 2.25 -18.23 5.33
CA GLN A 454 2.39 -19.61 4.87
C GLN A 454 3.78 -20.19 5.14
N ASP A 455 4.71 -19.39 5.68
CA ASP A 455 6.15 -19.72 5.77
C ASP A 455 6.75 -20.28 4.45
N THR A 456 6.03 -20.09 3.33
CA THR A 456 6.46 -20.53 2.01
C THR A 456 7.62 -19.66 1.57
N LYS A 457 8.75 -20.30 1.36
CA LYS A 457 9.93 -19.72 0.71
C LYS A 457 9.98 -20.27 -0.71
N LEU A 458 10.33 -19.43 -1.68
CA LEU A 458 10.74 -19.96 -2.96
C LEU A 458 11.92 -20.90 -2.73
N SER A 459 11.72 -22.21 -2.95
CA SER A 459 12.83 -23.16 -3.08
C SER A 459 13.59 -22.71 -4.31
N ARG A 460 14.82 -22.28 -4.12
CA ARG A 460 15.72 -21.96 -5.20
C ARG A 460 16.49 -23.21 -5.56
N ASP A 461 16.21 -23.77 -6.72
CA ASP A 461 17.19 -24.59 -7.47
C ASP A 461 18.25 -23.67 -8.09
N MET A 462 18.97 -22.93 -7.23
CA MET A 462 20.14 -22.21 -7.67
C MET A 462 21.34 -23.08 -7.41
N ALA A 463 22.21 -23.22 -8.41
CA ALA A 463 23.53 -23.75 -8.21
C ALA A 463 24.16 -23.13 -6.95
N SER A 464 24.74 -23.93 -6.08
CA SER A 464 25.21 -23.49 -4.76
C SER A 464 26.13 -22.25 -4.85
N PHE A 465 26.89 -22.13 -5.95
CA PHE A 465 27.75 -20.98 -6.25
C PHE A 465 26.93 -19.68 -6.44
N GLN A 466 25.86 -19.68 -7.25
CA GLN A 466 25.05 -18.47 -7.48
C GLN A 466 24.35 -18.00 -6.19
N GLY A 467 23.88 -18.94 -5.36
CA GLY A 467 23.28 -18.63 -4.05
C GLY A 467 24.28 -18.00 -3.09
N TRP A 468 25.50 -18.54 -3.04
CA TRP A 468 26.61 -17.98 -2.28
C TRP A 468 26.98 -16.58 -2.77
N PHE A 469 27.21 -16.43 -4.09
CA PHE A 469 27.55 -15.15 -4.72
C PHE A 469 26.49 -14.07 -4.43
N ASN A 470 25.20 -14.38 -4.60
CA ASN A 470 24.11 -13.43 -4.32
C ASN A 470 24.11 -12.99 -2.84
N THR A 471 24.40 -13.91 -1.94
CA THR A 471 24.45 -13.60 -0.49
C THR A 471 25.63 -12.71 -0.16
N TRP A 472 26.82 -13.08 -0.63
CA TRP A 472 28.05 -12.33 -0.37
C TRP A 472 28.02 -10.96 -1.04
N SER A 473 27.74 -10.88 -2.34
CA SER A 473 27.65 -9.61 -3.08
C SER A 473 26.59 -8.67 -2.50
N SER A 474 25.47 -9.18 -2.01
CA SER A 474 24.44 -8.33 -1.36
C SER A 474 24.91 -7.75 -0.02
N ARG A 475 25.70 -8.51 0.75
CA ARG A 475 26.32 -8.01 2.00
C ARG A 475 27.35 -6.93 1.71
N THR A 476 28.27 -7.20 0.78
CA THR A 476 29.31 -6.27 0.37
C THR A 476 28.73 -4.97 -0.18
N MET A 477 27.77 -5.04 -1.11
CA MET A 477 27.16 -3.84 -1.66
C MET A 477 26.38 -3.03 -0.61
N THR A 478 25.70 -3.68 0.33
CA THR A 478 25.03 -2.96 1.43
C THR A 478 26.02 -2.23 2.30
N PHE A 479 27.12 -2.89 2.66
CA PHE A 479 28.19 -2.31 3.48
C PHE A 479 28.86 -1.15 2.74
N SER A 480 29.31 -1.36 1.50
CA SER A 480 29.97 -0.33 0.70
C SER A 480 29.09 0.90 0.50
N ALA A 481 27.79 0.70 0.18
CA ALA A 481 26.87 1.82 0.02
C ALA A 481 26.66 2.61 1.34
N GLY A 482 26.55 1.92 2.48
CA GLY A 482 26.49 2.55 3.80
C GLY A 482 27.78 3.30 4.15
N THR A 483 28.94 2.72 3.90
CA THR A 483 30.24 3.36 4.15
C THR A 483 30.42 4.60 3.27
N ILE A 484 30.13 4.50 1.97
CA ILE A 484 30.21 5.65 1.04
C ILE A 484 29.25 6.76 1.51
N PHE A 485 28.02 6.41 1.88
CA PHE A 485 27.05 7.38 2.38
C PHE A 485 27.57 8.13 3.61
N VAL A 486 28.10 7.43 4.61
CA VAL A 486 28.67 8.06 5.83
C VAL A 486 29.94 8.84 5.48
N ALA A 487 30.84 8.31 4.66
CA ALA A 487 32.08 8.99 4.26
C ALA A 487 31.80 10.33 3.56
N VAL A 488 30.86 10.36 2.63
CA VAL A 488 30.44 11.61 1.95
C VAL A 488 29.90 12.61 2.98
N LEU A 489 29.10 12.18 3.94
CA LEU A 489 28.56 13.09 4.97
C LEU A 489 29.64 13.60 5.91
N LEU A 490 30.65 12.80 6.24
CA LEU A 490 31.79 13.25 7.06
C LEU A 490 32.62 14.34 6.38
N THR A 491 32.68 14.36 5.04
CA THR A 491 33.37 15.44 4.30
C THR A 491 32.52 16.70 4.17
N MET A 492 31.19 16.60 4.32
CA MET A 492 30.27 17.71 4.17
C MET A 492 29.98 18.43 5.50
N VAL A 493 30.14 17.75 6.64
CA VAL A 493 29.92 18.23 8.01
C VAL A 493 31.27 18.54 8.67
#